data_8433e0a1df352a1c6dbc6e862fafa756
#
_entry.id   8433e0a1df352a1c6dbc6e862fafa756
#
_cell.length_a   1.000
_cell.length_b   1.000
_cell.length_c   1.000
_cell.angle_alpha   90.00
_cell.angle_beta   90.00
_cell.angle_gamma   90.00
#
_symmetry.space_group_name_H-M   'P 1'
#
loop_
_entity.id
_entity.type
_entity.pdbx_description
1 polymer ?
#
loop_
_entity_poly.entity_id
_entity_poly.type
_entity_poly.pdbx_seq_one_letter_code
_entity_poly.pdbx_strand_id
1 'polypeptide(L)'
;EKVYIEYDKVKADSWDRRNMRIEFNPNKLTRDEMIWLKQNIISYMEDDGFTRLDLAFDFEDDLSDYYAMSDKAVKKTIFYGRNGKPETKYFGVRDSNRFIRIYNKKQERKDNADAEVMSEHLWRVEIELKRDMVDYWNDCFSDLHILQPDWKTIQRTADRAIVFMLLSDEEEWG
;
A
#
# COMPACT_ATOMS: atom_id res chain seq x y z
N GLU A 1 6.84 -11.90 -12.17
CA GLU A 1 6.95 -12.64 -10.90
C GLU A 1 5.66 -12.47 -10.10
N LYS A 2 5.07 -13.58 -9.63
CA LYS A 2 3.81 -13.55 -8.86
C LYS A 2 4.06 -13.66 -7.35
N VAL A 3 5.03 -14.47 -6.97
CA VAL A 3 5.43 -14.71 -5.58
C VAL A 3 6.95 -14.67 -5.50
N TYR A 4 7.46 -13.92 -4.55
CA TYR A 4 8.88 -13.90 -4.19
C TYR A 4 9.07 -14.63 -2.87
N ILE A 5 10.02 -15.55 -2.82
CA ILE A 5 10.38 -16.29 -1.61
C ILE A 5 11.87 -16.14 -1.39
N GLU A 6 12.26 -15.67 -0.23
CA GLU A 6 13.63 -15.54 0.22
C GLU A 6 13.81 -16.42 1.47
N TYR A 7 14.88 -17.19 1.48
CA TYR A 7 15.31 -17.97 2.64
C TYR A 7 16.75 -17.62 2.98
N ASP A 8 17.00 -17.22 4.22
CA ASP A 8 18.33 -16.84 4.70
C ASP A 8 18.69 -17.65 5.94
N LYS A 9 19.53 -18.69 5.76
CA LYS A 9 19.98 -19.56 6.83
C LYS A 9 20.83 -18.81 7.86
N VAL A 10 21.56 -17.78 7.46
CA VAL A 10 22.44 -17.01 8.35
C VAL A 10 21.64 -16.13 9.28
N LYS A 11 20.51 -15.58 8.82
CA LYS A 11 19.59 -14.83 9.68
C LYS A 11 18.91 -15.71 10.72
N ALA A 12 18.68 -17.00 10.43
CA ALA A 12 18.10 -17.94 11.37
C ALA A 12 18.97 -18.16 12.62
N ASP A 13 20.27 -18.05 12.47
CA ASP A 13 21.25 -18.22 13.56
C ASP A 13 21.58 -16.88 14.26
N SER A 14 21.00 -15.78 13.80
CA SER A 14 21.21 -14.42 14.33
C SER A 14 20.05 -13.94 15.20
N TRP A 15 20.04 -12.69 15.58
CA TRP A 15 19.04 -12.04 16.43
C TRP A 15 17.61 -12.05 15.85
N ASP A 16 17.49 -12.10 14.54
CA ASP A 16 16.22 -12.19 13.84
C ASP A 16 15.97 -13.64 13.43
N ARG A 17 15.16 -14.35 14.22
CA ARG A 17 14.79 -15.75 13.95
C ARG A 17 13.98 -15.94 12.66
N ARG A 18 13.55 -14.84 12.03
CA ARG A 18 12.80 -14.86 10.78
C ARG A 18 13.77 -15.20 9.64
N ASN A 19 13.73 -16.44 9.20
CA ASN A 19 14.61 -16.96 8.17
C ASN A 19 13.96 -17.06 6.79
N MET A 20 12.65 -16.86 6.71
CA MET A 20 11.90 -16.91 5.46
C MET A 20 11.09 -15.61 5.28
N ARG A 21 11.09 -15.09 4.06
CA ARG A 21 10.27 -13.96 3.63
C ARG A 21 9.49 -14.35 2.39
N ILE A 22 8.19 -14.10 2.41
CA ILE A 22 7.30 -14.31 1.27
C ILE A 22 6.67 -12.96 0.92
N GLU A 23 6.80 -12.56 -0.33
CA GLU A 23 6.12 -11.38 -0.85
C GLU A 23 5.25 -11.78 -2.04
N PHE A 24 4.02 -11.30 -2.06
CA PHE A 24 3.11 -11.50 -3.18
C PHE A 24 2.08 -10.37 -3.26
N ASN A 25 1.56 -10.19 -4.46
CA ASN A 25 0.41 -9.32 -4.68
C ASN A 25 -0.83 -10.21 -4.89
N PRO A 26 -1.81 -10.19 -3.97
CA PRO A 26 -3.01 -11.03 -4.07
C PRO A 26 -3.75 -10.83 -5.40
N ASN A 27 -3.74 -9.62 -5.96
CA ASN A 27 -4.40 -9.31 -7.23
C ASN A 27 -3.75 -9.97 -8.45
N LYS A 28 -2.54 -10.51 -8.31
CA LYS A 28 -1.83 -11.24 -9.37
C LYS A 28 -2.00 -12.76 -9.25
N LEU A 29 -2.63 -13.23 -8.18
CA LEU A 29 -2.86 -14.64 -7.91
C LEU A 29 -4.32 -15.01 -8.16
N THR A 30 -4.56 -16.16 -8.74
CA THR A 30 -5.88 -16.76 -8.77
C THR A 30 -6.23 -17.30 -7.39
N ARG A 31 -7.52 -17.60 -7.17
CA ARG A 31 -7.98 -18.22 -5.93
C ARG A 31 -7.27 -19.54 -5.65
N ASP A 32 -7.09 -20.37 -6.67
CA ASP A 32 -6.45 -21.69 -6.52
C ASP A 32 -4.96 -21.53 -6.19
N GLU A 33 -4.26 -20.56 -6.80
CA GLU A 33 -2.86 -20.24 -6.48
C GLU A 33 -2.71 -19.74 -5.03
N MET A 34 -3.65 -18.93 -4.54
CA MET A 34 -3.68 -18.47 -3.14
C MET A 34 -3.90 -19.63 -2.17
N ILE A 35 -4.86 -20.52 -2.46
CA ILE A 35 -5.11 -21.70 -1.65
C ILE A 35 -3.87 -22.59 -1.63
N TRP A 36 -3.26 -22.81 -2.78
CA TRP A 36 -2.04 -23.60 -2.90
C TRP A 36 -0.89 -23.01 -2.08
N LEU A 37 -0.65 -21.70 -2.19
CA LEU A 37 0.39 -20.97 -1.45
C LEU A 37 0.17 -21.14 0.07
N LYS A 38 -1.07 -20.97 0.53
CA LYS A 38 -1.41 -21.15 1.94
C LYS A 38 -1.15 -22.57 2.40
N GLN A 39 -1.65 -23.57 1.69
CA GLN A 39 -1.60 -24.97 2.11
C GLN A 39 -0.20 -25.58 2.01
N ASN A 40 0.59 -25.16 1.04
CA ASN A 40 1.86 -25.81 0.73
C ASN A 40 3.11 -25.05 1.20
N ILE A 41 2.94 -23.79 1.61
CA ILE A 41 4.08 -22.97 2.04
C ILE A 41 3.77 -22.32 3.39
N ILE A 42 2.76 -21.46 3.47
CA ILE A 42 2.50 -20.64 4.68
C ILE A 42 2.16 -21.54 5.88
N SER A 43 1.37 -22.61 5.70
CA SER A 43 0.96 -23.50 6.78
C SER A 43 2.14 -24.28 7.44
N TYR A 44 3.31 -24.27 6.83
CA TYR A 44 4.52 -24.87 7.41
C TYR A 44 5.44 -23.86 8.10
N MET A 45 5.07 -22.59 8.07
CA MET A 45 5.81 -21.53 8.77
C MET A 45 5.42 -21.53 10.25
N GLU A 46 6.41 -21.45 11.13
CA GLU A 46 6.22 -21.15 12.55
C GLU A 46 6.19 -19.63 12.71
N ASP A 47 5.29 -19.12 13.57
CA ASP A 47 5.11 -17.68 13.81
C ASP A 47 4.85 -16.87 12.52
N ASP A 48 3.98 -17.40 11.65
CA ASP A 48 3.57 -16.69 10.45
C ASP A 48 2.78 -15.42 10.79
N GLY A 49 3.10 -14.35 10.12
CA GLY A 49 2.43 -13.07 10.27
C GLY A 49 2.87 -12.06 9.23
N PHE A 50 2.01 -11.11 8.95
CA PHE A 50 2.36 -10.02 8.07
C PHE A 50 3.34 -9.07 8.76
N THR A 51 4.45 -8.78 8.08
CA THR A 51 5.41 -7.75 8.49
C THR A 51 5.24 -6.45 7.71
N ARG A 52 4.55 -6.55 6.57
CA ARG A 52 4.19 -5.42 5.72
C ARG A 52 2.87 -5.70 5.01
N LEU A 53 2.05 -4.68 4.92
CA LEU A 53 0.82 -4.68 4.14
C LEU A 53 0.72 -3.38 3.35
N ASP A 54 0.49 -3.50 2.05
CA ASP A 54 0.28 -2.37 1.15
C ASP A 54 -1.19 -2.35 0.71
N LEU A 55 -1.91 -1.29 1.06
CA LEU A 55 -3.27 -1.04 0.60
C LEU A 55 -3.22 -0.02 -0.54
N ALA A 56 -3.84 -0.34 -1.67
CA ALA A 56 -3.86 0.53 -2.85
C ALA A 56 -5.30 0.83 -3.27
N PHE A 57 -5.57 2.12 -3.51
CA PHE A 57 -6.86 2.63 -3.97
C PHE A 57 -6.64 3.43 -5.24
N ASP A 58 -7.36 3.08 -6.29
CA ASP A 58 -7.31 3.78 -7.58
C ASP A 58 -8.50 4.73 -7.71
N PHE A 59 -8.23 5.95 -8.19
CA PHE A 59 -9.20 7.02 -8.39
C PHE A 59 -9.13 7.50 -9.83
N GLU A 60 -10.27 7.58 -10.51
CA GLU A 60 -10.42 8.15 -11.84
C GLU A 60 -10.67 9.66 -11.78
N ASP A 61 -10.01 10.35 -10.88
CA ASP A 61 -10.10 11.78 -10.65
C ASP A 61 -8.71 12.41 -10.61
N ASP A 62 -8.58 13.72 -10.85
CA ASP A 62 -7.30 14.43 -10.75
C ASP A 62 -7.02 14.87 -9.32
N LEU A 63 -6.25 14.06 -8.59
CA LEU A 63 -5.87 14.37 -7.22
C LEU A 63 -4.76 15.43 -7.11
N SER A 64 -4.31 16.05 -8.22
CA SER A 64 -3.34 17.15 -8.16
C SER A 64 -3.90 18.36 -7.40
N ASP A 65 -5.17 18.66 -7.63
CA ASP A 65 -5.86 19.85 -7.11
C ASP A 65 -6.43 19.61 -5.70
N TYR A 66 -6.33 18.38 -5.15
CA TYR A 66 -6.77 18.08 -3.80
C TYR A 66 -5.67 18.31 -2.77
N TYR A 67 -6.03 18.98 -1.69
CA TYR A 67 -5.19 19.00 -0.50
C TYR A 67 -5.38 17.69 0.29
N ALA A 68 -4.29 17.02 0.54
CA ALA A 68 -4.32 15.76 1.30
C ALA A 68 -3.74 15.98 2.70
N MET A 69 -4.47 15.53 3.72
CA MET A 69 -4.06 15.58 5.12
C MET A 69 -3.97 14.16 5.68
N SER A 70 -2.97 13.91 6.50
CA SER A 70 -2.87 12.71 7.33
C SER A 70 -3.42 13.00 8.73
N ASP A 71 -3.98 11.99 9.39
CA ASP A 71 -4.45 12.05 10.77
C ASP A 71 -3.36 12.40 11.80
N LYS A 72 -2.09 12.25 11.40
CA LYS A 72 -0.92 12.55 12.22
C LYS A 72 -0.06 13.60 11.55
N ALA A 73 0.55 14.46 12.36
CA ALA A 73 1.59 15.37 11.90
C ALA A 73 2.83 14.55 11.49
N VAL A 74 3.00 14.37 10.19
CA VAL A 74 4.12 13.63 9.60
C VAL A 74 4.83 14.50 8.57
N LYS A 75 6.08 14.14 8.26
CA LYS A 75 6.83 14.79 7.17
C LYS A 75 6.04 14.64 5.87
N LYS A 76 5.84 15.74 5.16
CA LYS A 76 5.20 15.79 3.85
C LYS A 76 6.21 16.17 2.78
N THR A 77 6.23 15.46 1.67
CA THR A 77 7.06 15.76 0.51
C THR A 77 6.19 15.78 -0.74
N ILE A 78 6.28 16.83 -1.54
CA ILE A 78 5.51 16.97 -2.78
C ILE A 78 6.48 17.10 -3.93
N PHE A 79 6.26 16.31 -4.98
CA PHE A 79 6.99 16.39 -6.23
C PHE A 79 6.08 17.00 -7.28
N TYR A 80 6.59 17.99 -7.98
CA TYR A 80 5.87 18.71 -9.02
C TYR A 80 6.36 18.26 -10.39
N GLY A 81 5.42 18.08 -11.29
CA GLY A 81 5.71 17.82 -12.69
C GLY A 81 6.19 19.07 -13.43
N ARG A 82 6.55 18.88 -14.68
CA ARG A 82 6.99 19.98 -15.57
C ARG A 82 5.91 21.04 -15.81
N ASN A 83 4.65 20.67 -15.64
CA ASN A 83 3.50 21.57 -15.75
C ASN A 83 3.24 22.40 -14.47
N GLY A 84 4.08 22.24 -13.43
CA GLY A 84 3.94 22.93 -12.15
C GLY A 84 2.85 22.35 -11.22
N LYS A 85 2.14 21.30 -11.66
CA LYS A 85 1.16 20.60 -10.81
C LYS A 85 1.81 19.49 -9.99
N PRO A 86 1.31 19.18 -8.78
CA PRO A 86 1.74 18.03 -8.00
C PRO A 86 1.50 16.72 -8.78
N GLU A 87 2.53 15.89 -8.91
CA GLU A 87 2.44 14.56 -9.52
C GLU A 87 2.56 13.44 -8.49
N THR A 88 3.25 13.72 -7.36
CA THR A 88 3.44 12.75 -6.28
C THR A 88 3.47 13.47 -4.93
N LYS A 89 2.78 12.92 -3.95
CA LYS A 89 2.73 13.41 -2.57
C LYS A 89 3.07 12.27 -1.62
N TYR A 90 4.02 12.48 -0.71
CA TYR A 90 4.41 11.51 0.31
C TYR A 90 4.07 12.03 1.70
N PHE A 91 3.59 11.15 2.57
CA PHE A 91 3.34 11.40 3.98
C PHE A 91 4.10 10.37 4.82
N GLY A 92 4.94 10.85 5.71
CA GLY A 92 5.88 10.04 6.48
C GLY A 92 7.21 9.85 5.76
N VAL A 93 8.03 8.94 6.27
CA VAL A 93 9.28 8.48 5.69
C VAL A 93 9.20 6.99 5.42
N ARG A 94 9.99 6.50 4.45
CA ARG A 94 9.93 5.10 4.00
C ARG A 94 10.12 4.07 5.11
N ASP A 95 10.93 4.40 6.12
CA ASP A 95 11.24 3.51 7.23
C ASP A 95 10.24 3.60 8.39
N SER A 96 9.24 4.48 8.28
CA SER A 96 8.18 4.58 9.30
C SER A 96 7.23 3.39 9.24
N ASN A 97 6.51 3.16 10.36
CA ASN A 97 5.50 2.11 10.44
C ASN A 97 4.30 2.34 9.51
N ARG A 98 4.09 3.57 9.08
CA ARG A 98 3.12 3.95 8.07
C ARG A 98 3.72 4.97 7.11
N PHE A 99 3.66 4.66 5.83
CA PHE A 99 4.09 5.55 4.75
C PHE A 99 2.99 5.63 3.70
N ILE A 100 2.58 6.84 3.31
CA ILE A 100 1.51 7.05 2.33
C ILE A 100 2.10 7.70 1.08
N ARG A 101 1.73 7.15 -0.07
CA ARG A 101 2.06 7.69 -1.39
C ARG A 101 0.78 7.99 -2.14
N ILE A 102 0.70 9.18 -2.72
CA ILE A 102 -0.37 9.60 -3.61
C ILE A 102 0.30 10.04 -4.89
N TYR A 103 -0.02 9.40 -6.01
CA TYR A 103 0.68 9.68 -7.27
C TYR A 103 -0.18 9.47 -8.50
N ASN A 104 0.21 10.18 -9.58
CA ASN A 104 -0.40 10.02 -10.90
C ASN A 104 -0.02 8.68 -11.52
N LYS A 105 -0.87 7.69 -11.34
CA LYS A 105 -0.67 6.31 -11.84
C LYS A 105 -0.69 6.23 -13.36
N LYS A 106 -1.43 7.12 -14.02
CA LYS A 106 -1.45 7.20 -15.48
C LYS A 106 -0.08 7.62 -16.03
N GLN A 107 0.56 8.61 -15.39
CA GLN A 107 1.90 9.05 -15.78
C GLN A 107 2.94 7.96 -15.52
N GLU A 108 2.88 7.32 -14.35
CA GLU A 108 3.80 6.23 -14.01
C GLU A 108 3.70 5.06 -15.00
N ARG A 109 2.49 4.70 -15.46
CA ARG A 109 2.32 3.67 -16.50
C ARG A 109 2.91 4.07 -17.83
N LYS A 110 2.74 5.34 -18.24
CA LYS A 110 3.37 5.85 -19.47
C LYS A 110 4.89 5.78 -19.40
N ASP A 111 5.47 6.16 -18.28
CA ASP A 111 6.92 6.17 -18.08
C ASP A 111 7.51 4.75 -18.10
N ASN A 112 6.73 3.76 -17.68
CA ASN A 112 7.11 2.35 -17.66
C ASN A 112 6.71 1.58 -18.93
N ALA A 113 6.16 2.24 -19.94
CA ALA A 113 5.64 1.62 -21.16
C ALA A 113 4.60 0.51 -20.91
N ASP A 114 3.85 0.62 -19.83
CA ASP A 114 2.74 -0.28 -19.49
C ASP A 114 1.51 0.01 -20.37
N ALA A 115 0.51 -0.88 -20.26
CA ALA A 115 -0.73 -0.78 -21.05
C ALA A 115 -1.39 0.60 -20.92
N GLU A 116 -1.92 1.10 -22.02
CA GLU A 116 -2.62 2.38 -22.08
C GLU A 116 -3.81 2.41 -21.11
N VAL A 117 -3.93 3.51 -20.37
CA VAL A 117 -5.05 3.76 -19.46
C VAL A 117 -6.11 4.56 -20.21
N MET A 118 -7.29 4.00 -20.38
CA MET A 118 -8.40 4.64 -21.10
C MET A 118 -9.00 5.84 -20.32
N SER A 119 -8.91 5.84 -19.00
CA SER A 119 -9.40 6.95 -18.19
C SER A 119 -8.58 8.22 -18.43
N GLU A 120 -9.24 9.38 -18.42
CA GLU A 120 -8.58 10.69 -18.53
C GLU A 120 -7.60 10.91 -17.38
N HIS A 121 -7.98 10.56 -16.19
CA HIS A 121 -7.17 10.61 -14.97
C HIS A 121 -7.11 9.22 -14.33
N LEU A 122 -5.97 8.88 -13.76
CA LEU A 122 -5.81 7.73 -12.90
C LEU A 122 -4.77 8.06 -11.84
N TRP A 123 -5.22 8.22 -10.61
CA TRP A 123 -4.39 8.43 -9.46
C TRP A 123 -4.45 7.23 -8.52
N ARG A 124 -3.37 7.01 -7.78
CA ARG A 124 -3.31 5.96 -6.77
C ARG A 124 -2.90 6.51 -5.43
N VAL A 125 -3.62 6.06 -4.41
CA VAL A 125 -3.25 6.21 -3.00
C VAL A 125 -2.77 4.87 -2.50
N GLU A 126 -1.53 4.80 -2.05
CA GLU A 126 -0.94 3.61 -1.44
C GLU A 126 -0.61 3.89 0.02
N ILE A 127 -1.05 3.01 0.90
CA ILE A 127 -0.78 3.05 2.34
C ILE A 127 0.04 1.83 2.67
N GLU A 128 1.32 2.05 2.96
CA GLU A 128 2.25 1.02 3.40
C GLU A 128 2.25 0.97 4.92
N LEU A 129 1.88 -0.18 5.48
CA LEU A 129 1.86 -0.47 6.91
C LEU A 129 2.96 -1.47 7.24
N LYS A 130 3.66 -1.26 8.35
CA LYS A 130 4.74 -2.11 8.86
C LYS A 130 4.65 -2.29 10.37
N ARG A 131 5.28 -3.36 10.88
CA ARG A 131 5.44 -3.64 12.30
C ARG A 131 4.09 -3.62 13.05
N ASP A 132 4.02 -2.95 14.19
CA ASP A 132 2.83 -2.81 15.04
C ASP A 132 1.57 -2.31 14.29
N MET A 133 1.73 -1.58 13.20
CA MET A 133 0.60 -1.18 12.35
C MET A 133 -0.02 -2.35 11.59
N VAL A 134 0.68 -3.46 11.46
CA VAL A 134 0.20 -4.68 10.79
C VAL A 134 -0.37 -5.69 11.78
N ASP A 135 -0.05 -5.59 13.07
CA ASP A 135 -0.50 -6.55 14.10
C ASP A 135 -2.03 -6.67 14.16
N TYR A 136 -2.72 -5.54 14.07
CA TYR A 136 -4.18 -5.54 13.97
C TYR A 136 -4.70 -6.36 12.77
N TRP A 137 -3.98 -6.33 11.66
CA TRP A 137 -4.34 -7.07 10.45
C TRP A 137 -4.03 -8.55 10.59
N ASN A 138 -2.99 -8.92 11.33
CA ASN A 138 -2.68 -10.31 11.65
C ASN A 138 -3.86 -10.96 12.39
N ASP A 139 -4.45 -10.25 13.35
CA ASP A 139 -5.63 -10.72 14.07
C ASP A 139 -6.88 -10.82 13.18
N CYS A 140 -7.02 -9.89 12.22
CA CYS A 140 -8.16 -9.87 11.30
C CYS A 140 -8.04 -10.89 10.16
N PHE A 141 -6.83 -11.26 9.77
CA PHE A 141 -6.56 -12.12 8.61
C PHE A 141 -6.08 -13.52 8.99
N SER A 142 -6.14 -13.90 10.28
CA SER A 142 -5.91 -15.28 10.67
C SER A 142 -6.84 -16.21 9.88
N ASP A 143 -6.28 -17.20 9.29
CA ASP A 143 -6.91 -18.32 8.55
C ASP A 143 -7.35 -18.08 7.10
N LEU A 144 -8.52 -17.61 6.83
CA LEU A 144 -9.12 -17.59 5.48
C LEU A 144 -9.31 -16.19 4.91
N HIS A 145 -9.17 -15.18 5.72
CA HIS A 145 -9.50 -13.80 5.35
C HIS A 145 -8.53 -13.16 4.35
N ILE A 146 -7.33 -13.70 4.15
CA ILE A 146 -6.44 -13.30 3.04
C ILE A 146 -7.12 -13.45 1.68
N LEU A 147 -8.04 -14.42 1.56
CA LEU A 147 -8.79 -14.70 0.33
C LEU A 147 -10.07 -13.86 0.20
N GLN A 148 -10.53 -13.28 1.30
CA GLN A 148 -11.74 -12.46 1.35
C GLN A 148 -11.49 -11.26 2.27
N PRO A 149 -10.79 -10.23 1.81
CA PRO A 149 -10.52 -9.05 2.61
C PRO A 149 -11.84 -8.40 3.06
N ASP A 150 -11.91 -8.03 4.34
CA ASP A 150 -13.00 -7.18 4.84
C ASP A 150 -12.81 -5.76 4.32
N TRP A 151 -13.48 -5.46 3.22
CA TRP A 151 -13.43 -4.15 2.57
C TRP A 151 -13.80 -2.99 3.50
N LYS A 152 -14.69 -3.21 4.47
CA LYS A 152 -15.04 -2.17 5.45
C LYS A 152 -13.87 -1.84 6.35
N THR A 153 -13.09 -2.83 6.78
CA THR A 153 -11.89 -2.63 7.58
C THR A 153 -10.80 -1.95 6.76
N ILE A 154 -10.61 -2.37 5.51
CA ILE A 154 -9.68 -1.73 4.57
C ILE A 154 -10.04 -0.25 4.38
N GLN A 155 -11.30 0.04 4.07
CA GLN A 155 -11.78 1.40 3.88
C GLN A 155 -11.61 2.26 5.14
N ARG A 156 -12.00 1.76 6.31
CA ARG A 156 -11.83 2.48 7.59
C ARG A 156 -10.36 2.82 7.87
N THR A 157 -9.43 1.95 7.50
CA THR A 157 -7.99 2.21 7.67
C THR A 157 -7.55 3.33 6.75
N ALA A 158 -8.02 3.33 5.49
CA ALA A 158 -7.75 4.41 4.54
C ALA A 158 -8.35 5.74 5.00
N ASP A 159 -9.61 5.76 5.41
CA ASP A 159 -10.33 6.96 5.86
C ASP A 159 -9.66 7.60 7.09
N ARG A 160 -9.05 6.80 7.95
CA ARG A 160 -8.28 7.31 9.11
C ARG A 160 -6.89 7.80 8.73
N ALA A 161 -6.29 7.21 7.69
CA ALA A 161 -4.91 7.51 7.31
C ALA A 161 -4.78 8.80 6.51
N ILE A 162 -5.73 9.09 5.64
CA ILE A 162 -5.68 10.22 4.72
C ILE A 162 -7.07 10.78 4.44
N VAL A 163 -7.17 12.10 4.41
CA VAL A 163 -8.38 12.84 4.05
C VAL A 163 -8.04 13.78 2.91
N PHE A 164 -8.90 13.84 1.91
CA PHE A 164 -8.80 14.76 0.79
C PHE A 164 -9.78 15.90 0.95
N MET A 165 -9.32 17.12 0.68
CA MET A 165 -10.14 18.33 0.58
C MET A 165 -9.82 19.01 -0.74
N LEU A 166 -10.86 19.42 -1.45
CA LEU A 166 -10.68 20.37 -2.55
C LEU A 166 -10.18 21.69 -1.95
N LEU A 167 -9.17 22.26 -2.54
CA LEU A 167 -8.85 23.66 -2.36
C LEU A 167 -9.87 24.43 -3.22
N SER A 168 -11.09 24.60 -2.72
CA SER A 168 -12.00 25.54 -3.32
C SER A 168 -11.41 26.93 -3.20
N ASP A 169 -11.38 27.63 -4.34
CA ASP A 169 -10.93 28.98 -4.55
C ASP A 169 -10.93 29.89 -3.30
N GLU A 170 -9.76 30.43 -3.02
CA GLU A 170 -9.38 31.69 -2.38
C GLU A 170 -10.22 32.32 -1.25
N GLU A 171 -11.41 31.85 -0.88
CA GLU A 171 -12.30 32.62 0.01
C GLU A 171 -12.39 32.15 1.48
N GLU A 172 -11.74 31.05 1.90
CA GLU A 172 -11.95 30.52 3.27
C GLU A 172 -10.73 30.53 4.21
N TRP A 173 -9.65 31.22 3.86
CA TRP A 173 -8.49 31.36 4.76
C TRP A 173 -8.26 32.83 5.15
N GLY A 174 -9.31 33.50 5.58
CA GLY A 174 -9.26 34.82 6.21
C GLY A 174 -9.23 34.73 7.72
#